data_4b5753aee940bf082ed15659f3c98920
#
_entry.id   4b5753aee940bf082ed15659f3c98920
#
_cell.length_a   1.000
_cell.length_b   1.000
_cell.length_c   1.000
_cell.angle_alpha   90.00
_cell.angle_beta   90.00
_cell.angle_gamma   90.00
#
_symmetry.space_group_name_H-M   'P 1'
#
loop_
_entity.id
_entity.type
_entity.pdbx_description
1 polymer ?
#
loop_
_entity_poly.entity_id
_entity_poly.type
_entity_poly.pdbx_seq_one_letter_code
_entity_poly.pdbx_strand_id
1 'polypeptide(L)' 'MDLENIFRDVKLSKTEMTVLRFIQNDPEQCVREGIRAVAEHCYSNPSSLVRLAKKLKFSGWLELVYFIKFNITCLLYTS' A
#
# COMPACT_ATOMS: atom_id res chain seq x y z
N MET A 1 -2.39 -9.89 -8.84
CA MET A 1 -1.04 -9.54 -8.35
C MET A 1 -0.96 -9.86 -6.87
N ASP A 2 0.11 -10.49 -6.45
CA ASP A 2 0.31 -10.85 -5.06
C ASP A 2 1.39 -9.95 -4.45
N LEU A 3 0.98 -8.99 -3.64
CA LEU A 3 1.92 -8.08 -2.99
C LEU A 3 2.87 -8.81 -2.05
N GLU A 4 2.44 -9.91 -1.47
CA GLU A 4 3.30 -10.70 -0.59
C GLU A 4 4.49 -11.28 -1.36
N ASN A 5 4.29 -11.67 -2.61
CA ASN A 5 5.38 -12.14 -3.47
C ASN A 5 6.33 -11.02 -3.87
N ILE A 6 5.79 -9.85 -4.17
CA ILE A 6 6.62 -8.70 -4.59
C ILE A 6 7.54 -8.26 -3.45
N PHE A 7 7.02 -8.24 -2.23
CA PHE A 7 7.76 -7.74 -1.07
C PHE A 7 8.21 -8.86 -0.13
N ARG A 8 8.32 -10.09 -0.61
CA ARG A 8 8.64 -11.23 0.26
C ARG A 8 10.02 -11.14 0.91
N ASP A 9 10.94 -10.38 0.33
CA ASP A 9 12.26 -10.15 0.90
C ASP A 9 12.24 -9.13 2.04
N VAL A 10 11.10 -8.47 2.25
CA VAL A 10 10.91 -7.51 3.31
C VAL A 10 10.06 -8.14 4.40
N LYS A 11 10.55 -8.06 5.64
CA LYS A 11 9.82 -8.61 6.77
C LYS A 11 8.72 -7.65 7.19
N LEU A 12 7.47 -8.03 6.98
CA LEU A 12 6.31 -7.21 7.26
C LEU A 12 5.56 -7.69 8.50
N SER A 13 5.12 -6.75 9.34
CA SER A 13 4.26 -7.05 10.49
C SER A 13 2.82 -7.28 10.00
N LYS A 14 1.97 -7.78 10.90
CA LYS A 14 0.56 -7.99 10.58
C LYS A 14 -0.11 -6.68 10.19
N THR A 15 0.18 -5.59 10.91
CA THR A 15 -0.37 -4.28 10.60
C THR A 15 0.06 -3.81 9.22
N GLU A 16 1.34 -4.00 8.90
CA GLU A 16 1.86 -3.61 7.60
C GLU A 16 1.20 -4.39 6.47
N MET A 17 1.00 -5.68 6.65
CA MET A 17 0.30 -6.51 5.66
C MET A 17 -1.15 -6.08 5.51
N THR A 18 -1.82 -5.72 6.61
CA THR A 18 -3.19 -5.22 6.57
C THR A 18 -3.28 -3.94 5.75
N VAL A 19 -2.32 -3.04 5.93
CA VAL A 19 -2.27 -1.79 5.15
C VAL A 19 -2.12 -2.09 3.66
N LEU A 20 -1.20 -2.98 3.30
CA LEU A 20 -0.99 -3.33 1.90
C LEU A 20 -2.23 -3.96 1.28
N ARG A 21 -2.91 -4.82 2.00
CA ARG A 21 -4.16 -5.43 1.52
C ARG A 21 -5.26 -4.38 1.36
N PHE A 22 -5.32 -3.42 2.27
CA PHE A 22 -6.29 -2.33 2.16
C PHE A 22 -6.05 -1.51 0.90
N ILE A 23 -4.79 -1.18 0.61
CA ILE A 23 -4.46 -0.44 -0.61
C ILE A 23 -4.80 -1.27 -1.84
N GLN A 24 -4.46 -2.55 -1.83
CA GLN A 24 -4.71 -3.44 -2.97
C GLN A 24 -6.20 -3.57 -3.26
N ASN A 25 -7.02 -3.55 -2.21
CA ASN A 25 -8.46 -3.69 -2.37
C ASN A 25 -9.08 -2.49 -3.11
N ASP A 26 -8.66 -1.27 -2.76
CA ASP A 26 -9.15 -0.06 -3.42
C ASP A 26 -8.10 1.06 -3.35
N PRO A 27 -7.13 1.05 -4.28
CA PRO A 27 -6.10 2.08 -4.27
C PRO A 27 -6.63 3.48 -4.57
N GLU A 28 -7.71 3.59 -5.34
CA GLU A 28 -8.30 4.90 -5.63
C GLU A 28 -8.88 5.54 -4.38
N GLN A 29 -9.51 4.74 -3.52
CA GLN A 29 -10.00 5.22 -2.23
C GLN A 29 -8.84 5.77 -1.40
N CYS A 30 -7.71 5.09 -1.39
CA CYS A 30 -6.53 5.53 -0.65
C CYS A 30 -6.01 6.88 -1.13
N VAL A 31 -6.03 7.11 -2.44
CA VAL A 31 -5.61 8.40 -3.00
C VAL A 31 -6.64 9.49 -2.65
N ARG A 32 -7.92 9.17 -2.77
CA ARG A 32 -8.99 10.14 -2.56
C ARG A 32 -9.13 10.57 -1.11
N GLU A 33 -9.06 9.60 -0.19
CA GLU A 33 -9.23 9.89 1.24
C GLU A 33 -7.95 10.33 1.93
N GLY A 34 -6.81 9.91 1.44
CA GLY A 34 -5.51 10.28 1.98
C GLY A 34 -4.99 9.36 3.07
N ILE A 35 -3.76 9.63 3.49
CA ILE A 35 -3.04 8.77 4.42
C ILE A 35 -3.70 8.69 5.80
N ARG A 36 -4.32 9.79 6.25
CA ARG A 36 -4.95 9.82 7.58
C ARG A 36 -6.13 8.86 7.65
N ALA A 37 -6.97 8.87 6.60
CA ALA A 37 -8.12 7.99 6.56
C ALA A 37 -7.70 6.53 6.48
N VAL A 38 -6.68 6.22 5.68
CA VAL A 38 -6.16 4.87 5.58
C VAL A 38 -5.60 4.40 6.92
N ALA A 39 -4.85 5.26 7.60
CA ALA A 39 -4.31 4.93 8.91
C ALA A 39 -5.42 4.60 9.91
N GLU A 40 -6.48 5.39 9.89
CA GLU A 40 -7.63 5.17 10.75
C GLU A 40 -8.32 3.85 10.47
N HIS A 41 -8.53 3.53 9.20
CA HIS A 41 -9.14 2.26 8.79
C HIS A 41 -8.29 1.05 9.20
N CYS A 42 -6.97 1.22 9.25
CA CYS A 42 -6.05 0.13 9.58
C CYS A 42 -5.62 0.14 11.05
N TYR A 43 -6.26 0.94 11.88
CA TYR A 43 -5.92 1.08 13.31
C TYR A 43 -4.45 1.43 13.51
N SER A 44 -3.95 2.34 12.67
CA SER A 44 -2.55 2.75 12.67
C SER A 44 -2.48 4.28 12.69
N ASN A 45 -1.31 4.83 12.38
CA ASN A 45 -1.14 6.27 12.28
C ASN A 45 -0.37 6.63 11.01
N PRO A 46 -0.47 7.90 10.55
CA PRO A 46 0.19 8.29 9.29
C PRO A 46 1.70 8.08 9.29
N SER A 47 2.34 8.28 10.43
CA SER A 47 3.80 8.09 10.53
C SER A 47 4.20 6.65 10.24
N SER A 48 3.41 5.69 10.73
CA SER A 48 3.65 4.27 10.47
C SER A 48 3.52 3.94 8.99
N LEU A 49 2.55 4.55 8.31
CA LEU A 49 2.34 4.32 6.88
C LEU A 49 3.48 4.91 6.05
N VAL A 50 3.98 6.09 6.43
CA VAL A 50 5.15 6.67 5.77
C VAL A 50 6.37 5.78 5.96
N ARG A 51 6.56 5.26 7.17
CA ARG A 51 7.67 4.33 7.43
C ARG A 51 7.56 3.07 6.59
N LEU A 52 6.35 2.55 6.43
CA LEU A 52 6.12 1.38 5.60
C LEU A 52 6.54 1.66 4.16
N ALA A 53 6.12 2.79 3.60
CA ALA A 53 6.48 3.16 2.25
C ALA A 53 8.01 3.24 2.08
N LYS A 54 8.69 3.86 3.03
CA LYS A 54 10.16 3.97 2.99
C LYS A 54 10.83 2.62 3.18
N LYS A 55 10.28 1.76 4.03
CA LYS A 55 10.77 0.40 4.21
C LYS A 55 10.72 -0.39 2.90
N LEU A 56 9.72 -0.15 2.07
CA LEU A 56 9.56 -0.77 0.77
C LEU A 56 10.31 -0.01 -0.33
N LYS A 57 11.16 0.95 0.05
CA LYS A 57 12.05 1.71 -0.83
C LYS A 57 11.32 2.73 -1.71
N PHE A 58 10.20 3.22 -1.25
CA PHE A 58 9.49 4.32 -1.90
C PHE A 58 9.85 5.65 -1.23
N SER A 59 9.71 6.74 -1.98
CA SER A 59 9.98 8.08 -1.45
C SER A 59 8.94 8.52 -0.41
N GLY A 60 7.72 8.03 -0.52
CA GLY A 60 6.66 8.36 0.40
C GLY A 60 5.41 7.54 0.16
N TRP A 61 4.36 7.86 0.92
CA TRP A 61 3.11 7.10 0.90
C TRP A 61 2.42 7.07 -0.47
N LEU A 62 2.32 8.24 -1.12
CA LEU A 62 1.62 8.31 -2.42
C LEU A 62 2.31 7.46 -3.48
N GLU A 63 3.63 7.43 -3.46
CA GLU A 63 4.38 6.61 -4.41
C GLU A 63 4.05 5.14 -4.26
N LEU A 64 3.94 4.67 -3.00
CA LEU A 64 3.53 3.30 -2.73
C LEU A 64 2.12 3.02 -3.26
N VAL A 65 1.18 3.92 -3.00
CA VAL A 65 -0.21 3.75 -3.43
C VAL A 65 -0.30 3.72 -4.95
N TYR A 66 0.39 4.63 -5.63
CA TYR A 66 0.38 4.67 -7.09
C TYR A 66 1.05 3.44 -7.69
N PHE A 67 2.11 2.94 -7.07
CA PHE A 67 2.75 1.71 -7.52
C PHE A 67 1.75 0.55 -7.52
N ILE A 68 1.02 0.39 -6.43
CA ILE A 68 0.04 -0.68 -6.32
C ILE A 68 -1.11 -0.49 -7.32
N LYS A 69 -1.61 0.74 -7.41
CA LYS A 69 -2.68 1.08 -8.36
C LYS A 69 -2.27 0.77 -9.80
N PHE A 70 -1.06 1.17 -10.16
CA PHE A 70 -0.55 0.95 -11.52
C PHE A 70 -0.42 -0.53 -11.85
N ASN A 71 0.10 -1.32 -10.92
CA ASN A 71 0.26 -2.76 -11.14
C ASN A 71 -1.08 -3.47 -11.29
N ILE A 72 -2.07 -3.11 -10.48
CA ILE A 72 -3.41 -3.68 -10.60
C ILE A 72 -4.03 -3.33 -11.95
N THR A 73 -3.90 -2.07 -12.36
CA THR A 73 -4.42 -1.61 -13.65
C THR A 73 -3.75 -2.34 -14.80
N CYS A 74 -2.43 -2.53 -14.74
CA CYS A 74 -1.70 -3.25 -15.77
C CYS A 74 -2.17 -4.69 -15.89
N LEU A 75 -2.44 -5.36 -14.76
CA LEU A 75 -2.94 -6.73 -14.78
C LEU A 75 -4.30 -6.82 -15.47
N LEU A 76 -5.17 -5.86 -15.23
CA LEU A 76 -6.48 -5.81 -15.84
C LEU A 76 -6.38 -5.64 -17.35
N TYR A 77 -5.44 -4.85 -17.84
CA TYR A 77 -5.28 -4.60 -19.27
C TYR A 77 -4.54 -5.72 -19.98
N THR A 78 -3.68 -6.45 -19.31
CA THR A 78 -2.90 -7.51 -19.93
C THR A 78 -3.59 -8.86 -19.91
N SER A 79 -4.62 -8.99 -19.13
CA SER A 79 -5.40 -10.23 -19.10
C SER A 79 -6.50 -10.20 -20.16
#